data_a0df584f8b8c6b491e928cb3b4a0c3ae
#
_entry.id   a0df584f8b8c6b491e928cb3b4a0c3ae
#
_cell.length_a   1.000
_cell.length_b   1.000
_cell.length_c   1.000
_cell.angle_alpha   90.00
_cell.angle_beta   90.00
_cell.angle_gamma   90.00
#
_symmetry.space_group_name_H-M   'P 1'
#
loop_
_entity.id
_entity.type
_entity.pdbx_description
1 polymer ?
#
loop_
_entity_poly.entity_id
_entity_poly.type
_entity_poly.pdbx_seq_one_letter_code
_entity_poly.pdbx_strand_id
1 'polypeptide(L)'
;MDHRPGLDPSVAEVRRAVRSALERADGPVAVALSGGPDSLALAAATAFEAARAGIRAEAVVIDHGLQEGSDAVAAAAAEKARALGLGARVVRVEVGSTDGPEAAARAARYAGLAAAAVEIGADVVLLGHTLDDQAETVLLGLARGSGGLSLAGMPAERRDATGPIWVRPLLAVRRHTTVAACAAQGLDPWNDPHNADPAYSRVRVRNRVMPVLETELGPGVAEALARTAEQLREDAEAFQDMIDETIEDIVEHAEAGISISVAALAANPAAVRNRIVRYVVDSEFGVSLSRAQTLEIARLATDWKGQGPIDLPGCLARRVGARIEVVARTAS
;
A
#
# COMPACT_ATOMS: atom_id res chain seq x y z
N MET A 1 31.18 -0.58 38.90
CA MET A 1 30.76 0.04 37.62
C MET A 1 29.46 -0.60 37.25
N ASP A 2 28.38 0.14 37.41
CA ASP A 2 27.00 -0.33 37.13
C ASP A 2 26.84 -0.42 35.61
N HIS A 3 27.02 -1.61 35.08
CA HIS A 3 26.78 -1.89 33.67
C HIS A 3 25.25 -1.87 33.45
N ARG A 4 24.67 -0.68 33.18
CA ARG A 4 23.34 -0.66 32.62
C ARG A 4 23.37 -1.44 31.32
N PRO A 5 22.57 -2.51 31.16
CA PRO A 5 22.53 -3.23 29.92
C PRO A 5 22.19 -2.24 28.83
N GLY A 6 22.96 -2.25 27.72
CA GLY A 6 22.68 -1.39 26.57
C GLY A 6 21.30 -1.69 26.01
N LEU A 7 20.71 -0.74 25.28
CA LEU A 7 19.45 -0.96 24.59
C LEU A 7 19.60 -2.14 23.62
N ASP A 8 18.66 -3.08 23.65
CA ASP A 8 18.64 -4.21 22.73
C ASP A 8 18.66 -3.72 21.26
N PRO A 9 19.51 -4.30 20.40
CA PRO A 9 19.67 -3.85 19.01
C PRO A 9 18.35 -3.83 18.21
N SER A 10 17.48 -4.83 18.40
CA SER A 10 16.20 -4.91 17.72
C SER A 10 15.24 -3.80 18.15
N VAL A 11 15.24 -3.48 19.46
CA VAL A 11 14.47 -2.34 19.99
C VAL A 11 15.01 -1.02 19.44
N ALA A 12 16.35 -0.89 19.37
CA ALA A 12 16.99 0.32 18.84
C ALA A 12 16.66 0.54 17.36
N GLU A 13 16.64 -0.53 16.56
CA GLU A 13 16.30 -0.48 15.14
C GLU A 13 14.85 -0.04 14.92
N VAL A 14 13.88 -0.68 15.60
CA VAL A 14 12.46 -0.33 15.50
C VAL A 14 12.21 1.12 15.94
N ARG A 15 12.82 1.55 17.08
CA ARG A 15 12.70 2.95 17.56
C ARG A 15 13.28 3.95 16.58
N ARG A 16 14.41 3.64 15.94
CA ARG A 16 15.01 4.54 14.92
C ARG A 16 14.08 4.72 13.73
N ALA A 17 13.49 3.64 13.23
CA ALA A 17 12.54 3.67 12.14
C ALA A 17 11.30 4.52 12.47
N VAL A 18 10.75 4.36 13.68
CA VAL A 18 9.59 5.14 14.14
C VAL A 18 9.95 6.61 14.34
N ARG A 19 11.12 6.91 14.91
CA ARG A 19 11.57 8.30 15.12
C ARG A 19 11.59 9.09 13.81
N SER A 20 12.18 8.52 12.75
CA SER A 20 12.22 9.15 11.44
C SER A 20 10.80 9.38 10.85
N ALA A 21 9.85 8.49 11.15
CA ALA A 21 8.47 8.67 10.73
C ALA A 21 7.76 9.79 11.50
N LEU A 22 8.05 9.93 12.80
CA LEU A 22 7.44 10.98 13.64
C LEU A 22 7.95 12.39 13.31
N GLU A 23 9.15 12.54 12.73
CA GLU A 23 9.66 13.83 12.24
C GLU A 23 8.78 14.47 11.17
N ARG A 24 7.86 13.70 10.58
CA ARG A 24 6.90 14.14 9.54
C ARG A 24 5.53 14.50 10.09
N ALA A 25 5.31 14.32 11.39
CA ALA A 25 4.02 14.60 12.01
C ALA A 25 4.03 15.98 12.64
N ASP A 26 3.12 16.84 12.20
CA ASP A 26 2.92 18.18 12.77
C ASP A 26 1.91 18.18 13.95
N GLY A 27 1.32 17.05 14.25
CA GLY A 27 0.27 16.88 15.26
C GLY A 27 0.20 15.48 15.86
N PRO A 28 -0.94 15.10 16.43
CA PRO A 28 -1.16 13.77 16.96
C PRO A 28 -0.99 12.68 15.90
N VAL A 29 -0.56 11.49 16.31
CA VAL A 29 -0.42 10.33 15.40
C VAL A 29 -1.33 9.17 15.86
N ALA A 30 -1.90 8.46 14.88
CA ALA A 30 -2.62 7.23 15.12
C ALA A 30 -1.70 6.03 14.78
N VAL A 31 -1.78 4.96 15.58
CA VAL A 31 -1.03 3.71 15.36
C VAL A 31 -2.00 2.59 15.11
N ALA A 32 -1.98 1.97 13.94
CA ALA A 32 -2.79 0.80 13.67
C ALA A 32 -2.26 -0.42 14.42
N LEU A 33 -3.02 -0.93 15.36
CA LEU A 33 -2.64 -2.05 16.22
C LEU A 33 -3.55 -3.26 15.99
N SER A 34 -2.97 -4.36 15.50
CA SER A 34 -3.67 -5.65 15.36
C SER A 34 -3.40 -6.62 16.52
N GLY A 35 -2.47 -6.27 17.40
CA GLY A 35 -2.01 -7.15 18.49
C GLY A 35 -0.89 -8.11 18.10
N GLY A 36 -0.63 -8.35 16.81
CA GLY A 36 0.49 -9.15 16.33
C GLY A 36 1.85 -8.47 16.54
N PRO A 37 2.97 -9.21 16.40
CA PRO A 37 4.29 -8.74 16.80
C PRO A 37 4.72 -7.45 16.10
N ASP A 38 4.48 -7.32 14.78
CA ASP A 38 4.90 -6.15 14.02
C ASP A 38 4.18 -4.87 14.48
N SER A 39 2.87 -4.96 14.66
CA SER A 39 2.06 -3.83 15.13
C SER A 39 2.31 -3.49 16.61
N LEU A 40 2.62 -4.50 17.43
CA LEU A 40 2.90 -4.29 18.85
C LEU A 40 4.30 -3.67 19.05
N ALA A 41 5.31 -4.11 18.29
CA ALA A 41 6.63 -3.49 18.26
C ALA A 41 6.56 -2.03 17.77
N LEU A 42 5.75 -1.76 16.73
CA LEU A 42 5.46 -0.42 16.25
C LEU A 42 4.83 0.44 17.36
N ALA A 43 3.80 -0.05 18.04
CA ALA A 43 3.11 0.67 19.11
C ALA A 43 4.07 0.98 20.29
N ALA A 44 4.89 0.02 20.71
CA ALA A 44 5.86 0.21 21.78
C ALA A 44 6.93 1.25 21.43
N ALA A 45 7.44 1.21 20.20
CA ALA A 45 8.40 2.20 19.73
C ALA A 45 7.77 3.60 19.60
N THR A 46 6.51 3.66 19.12
CA THR A 46 5.78 4.93 19.01
C THR A 46 5.50 5.53 20.39
N ALA A 47 5.08 4.74 21.35
CA ALA A 47 4.88 5.21 22.73
C ALA A 47 6.13 5.88 23.29
N PHE A 48 7.29 5.26 23.10
CA PHE A 48 8.55 5.79 23.57
C PHE A 48 9.02 7.05 22.82
N GLU A 49 9.01 7.02 21.48
CA GLU A 49 9.56 8.12 20.68
C GLU A 49 8.60 9.32 20.63
N ALA A 50 7.29 9.11 20.62
CA ALA A 50 6.30 10.18 20.67
C ALA A 50 6.33 10.92 22.01
N ALA A 51 6.44 10.19 23.12
CA ALA A 51 6.60 10.81 24.44
C ALA A 51 7.86 11.69 24.52
N ARG A 52 8.98 11.25 23.91
CA ARG A 52 10.21 12.04 23.84
C ARG A 52 10.09 13.27 22.95
N ALA A 53 9.31 13.19 21.90
CA ALA A 53 9.08 14.29 20.95
C ALA A 53 7.94 15.25 21.42
N GLY A 54 7.23 14.92 22.48
CA GLY A 54 6.06 15.68 22.93
C GLY A 54 4.85 15.54 22.01
N ILE A 55 4.81 14.47 21.20
CA ILE A 55 3.73 14.16 20.27
C ILE A 55 2.69 13.28 20.97
N ARG A 56 1.41 13.61 20.85
CA ARG A 56 0.33 12.73 21.30
C ARG A 56 0.17 11.56 20.35
N ALA A 57 0.18 10.34 20.86
CA ALA A 57 -0.03 9.13 20.06
C ALA A 57 -1.18 8.29 20.63
N GLU A 58 -2.00 7.72 19.74
CA GLU A 58 -3.13 6.89 20.11
C GLU A 58 -3.18 5.62 19.23
N ALA A 59 -3.32 4.46 19.85
CA ALA A 59 -3.49 3.19 19.16
C ALA A 59 -4.94 3.01 18.71
N VAL A 60 -5.12 2.57 17.47
CA VAL A 60 -6.42 2.24 16.89
C VAL A 60 -6.45 0.75 16.56
N VAL A 61 -7.34 0.02 17.20
CA VAL A 61 -7.59 -1.40 16.96
C VAL A 61 -8.87 -1.55 16.16
N ILE A 62 -8.79 -2.21 15.00
CA ILE A 62 -9.97 -2.50 14.18
C ILE A 62 -10.51 -3.89 14.53
N ASP A 63 -11.75 -3.96 14.98
CA ASP A 63 -12.50 -5.20 15.15
C ASP A 63 -13.39 -5.43 13.92
N HIS A 64 -13.05 -6.45 13.12
CA HIS A 64 -13.80 -6.82 11.92
C HIS A 64 -15.05 -7.66 12.22
N GLY A 65 -15.21 -8.19 13.44
CA GLY A 65 -16.33 -9.06 13.81
C GLY A 65 -16.41 -10.38 13.04
N LEU A 66 -15.32 -10.81 12.36
CA LEU A 66 -15.31 -12.00 11.50
C LEU A 66 -15.12 -13.31 12.26
N GLN A 67 -14.68 -13.25 13.51
CA GLN A 67 -14.41 -14.41 14.36
C GLN A 67 -15.14 -14.27 15.69
N GLU A 68 -15.55 -15.39 16.24
CA GLU A 68 -16.03 -15.43 17.63
C GLU A 68 -14.92 -14.98 18.58
N GLY A 69 -15.23 -14.06 19.49
CA GLY A 69 -14.26 -13.49 20.43
C GLY A 69 -13.32 -12.42 19.85
N SER A 70 -13.55 -11.93 18.63
CA SER A 70 -12.74 -10.85 18.03
C SER A 70 -12.74 -9.57 18.87
N ASP A 71 -13.84 -9.29 19.54
CA ASP A 71 -14.01 -8.18 20.48
C ASP A 71 -13.07 -8.30 21.70
N ALA A 72 -12.94 -9.50 22.26
CA ALA A 72 -12.02 -9.75 23.37
C ALA A 72 -10.55 -9.60 22.94
N VAL A 73 -10.20 -10.07 21.74
CA VAL A 73 -8.86 -9.89 21.16
C VAL A 73 -8.56 -8.41 20.93
N ALA A 74 -9.50 -7.65 20.36
CA ALA A 74 -9.35 -6.22 20.14
C ALA A 74 -9.23 -5.45 21.48
N ALA A 75 -10.02 -5.80 22.47
CA ALA A 75 -9.92 -5.21 23.82
C ALA A 75 -8.55 -5.50 24.45
N ALA A 76 -8.06 -6.74 24.36
CA ALA A 76 -6.74 -7.10 24.89
C ALA A 76 -5.60 -6.35 24.20
N ALA A 77 -5.69 -6.13 22.89
CA ALA A 77 -4.71 -5.32 22.16
C ALA A 77 -4.75 -3.85 22.63
N ALA A 78 -5.94 -3.27 22.83
CA ALA A 78 -6.08 -1.92 23.34
C ALA A 78 -5.51 -1.77 24.77
N GLU A 79 -5.70 -2.77 25.65
CA GLU A 79 -5.10 -2.76 27.00
C GLU A 79 -3.57 -2.81 26.94
N LYS A 80 -2.98 -3.60 26.02
CA LYS A 80 -1.52 -3.60 25.82
C LYS A 80 -1.02 -2.21 25.41
N ALA A 81 -1.75 -1.51 24.53
CA ALA A 81 -1.37 -0.15 24.14
C ALA A 81 -1.44 0.83 25.32
N ARG A 82 -2.48 0.74 26.17
CA ARG A 82 -2.60 1.55 27.39
C ARG A 82 -1.47 1.28 28.37
N ALA A 83 -1.09 0.01 28.53
CA ALA A 83 0.05 -0.37 29.38
C ALA A 83 1.39 0.20 28.85
N LEU A 84 1.51 0.46 27.54
CA LEU A 84 2.65 1.14 26.92
C LEU A 84 2.61 2.67 27.08
N GLY A 85 1.51 3.24 27.60
CA GLY A 85 1.33 4.68 27.76
C GLY A 85 0.67 5.39 26.59
N LEU A 86 0.12 4.65 25.63
CA LEU A 86 -0.69 5.21 24.55
C LEU A 86 -2.16 5.39 24.96
N GLY A 87 -2.85 6.37 24.37
CA GLY A 87 -4.29 6.28 24.21
C GLY A 87 -4.66 5.06 23.38
N ALA A 88 -5.84 4.45 23.61
CA ALA A 88 -6.25 3.32 22.78
C ALA A 88 -7.77 3.27 22.62
N ARG A 89 -8.20 3.05 21.37
CA ARG A 89 -9.60 2.83 20.99
C ARG A 89 -9.79 1.57 20.17
N VAL A 90 -10.95 0.97 20.30
CA VAL A 90 -11.40 -0.12 19.44
C VAL A 90 -12.48 0.42 18.52
N VAL A 91 -12.33 0.19 17.22
CA VAL A 91 -13.31 0.59 16.20
C VAL A 91 -13.86 -0.67 15.57
N ARG A 92 -15.15 -0.92 15.75
CA ARG A 92 -15.84 -2.01 15.06
C ARG A 92 -16.21 -1.57 13.65
N VAL A 93 -15.93 -2.42 12.68
CA VAL A 93 -16.25 -2.16 11.27
C VAL A 93 -17.11 -3.27 10.70
N GLU A 94 -17.97 -2.91 9.75
CA GLU A 94 -18.73 -3.86 8.96
C GLU A 94 -17.98 -4.21 7.69
N VAL A 95 -17.78 -5.50 7.43
CA VAL A 95 -17.09 -5.97 6.22
C VAL A 95 -18.12 -6.23 5.14
N GLY A 96 -18.08 -5.43 4.06
CA GLY A 96 -18.94 -5.64 2.89
C GLY A 96 -18.63 -6.93 2.15
N SER A 97 -19.43 -7.24 1.12
CA SER A 97 -19.32 -8.45 0.31
C SER A 97 -18.73 -8.23 -1.11
N THR A 98 -18.39 -6.99 -1.46
CA THR A 98 -17.84 -6.62 -2.78
C THR A 98 -16.36 -6.97 -2.87
N ASP A 99 -15.88 -7.34 -4.06
CA ASP A 99 -14.45 -7.57 -4.39
C ASP A 99 -13.74 -8.72 -3.63
N GLY A 100 -14.52 -9.60 -3.00
CA GLY A 100 -14.01 -10.72 -2.21
C GLY A 100 -13.68 -10.34 -0.76
N PRO A 101 -13.68 -11.34 0.15
CA PRO A 101 -13.66 -11.09 1.60
C PRO A 101 -12.37 -10.41 2.10
N GLU A 102 -11.22 -10.71 1.51
CA GLU A 102 -9.93 -10.11 1.90
C GLU A 102 -9.85 -8.63 1.50
N ALA A 103 -10.30 -8.29 0.28
CA ALA A 103 -10.33 -6.91 -0.21
C ALA A 103 -11.34 -6.07 0.58
N ALA A 104 -12.53 -6.61 0.83
CA ALA A 104 -13.57 -5.95 1.62
C ALA A 104 -13.11 -5.68 3.08
N ALA A 105 -12.51 -6.67 3.73
CA ALA A 105 -11.95 -6.51 5.07
C ALA A 105 -10.83 -5.46 5.11
N ARG A 106 -9.97 -5.44 4.08
CA ARG A 106 -8.93 -4.43 3.94
C ARG A 106 -9.52 -3.04 3.76
N ALA A 107 -10.51 -2.86 2.90
CA ALA A 107 -11.17 -1.57 2.68
C ALA A 107 -11.85 -1.06 3.97
N ALA A 108 -12.61 -1.91 4.66
CA ALA A 108 -13.23 -1.59 5.94
C ALA A 108 -12.20 -1.17 7.00
N ARG A 109 -11.05 -1.87 7.07
CA ARG A 109 -9.95 -1.52 7.98
C ARG A 109 -9.41 -0.12 7.71
N TYR A 110 -9.12 0.22 6.45
CA TYR A 110 -8.60 1.54 6.12
C TYR A 110 -9.63 2.64 6.36
N ALA A 111 -10.90 2.40 6.07
CA ALA A 111 -11.98 3.34 6.37
C ALA A 111 -12.13 3.58 7.89
N GLY A 112 -12.12 2.53 8.69
CA GLY A 112 -12.17 2.64 10.15
C GLY A 112 -10.96 3.37 10.75
N LEU A 113 -9.76 3.10 10.23
CA LEU A 113 -8.55 3.83 10.65
C LEU A 113 -8.61 5.31 10.27
N ALA A 114 -9.08 5.64 9.06
CA ALA A 114 -9.22 7.02 8.61
C ALA A 114 -10.24 7.79 9.46
N ALA A 115 -11.41 7.20 9.75
CA ALA A 115 -12.41 7.81 10.63
C ALA A 115 -11.86 8.05 12.04
N ALA A 116 -11.16 7.07 12.60
CA ALA A 116 -10.53 7.22 13.92
C ALA A 116 -9.44 8.30 13.92
N ALA A 117 -8.64 8.42 12.85
CA ALA A 117 -7.64 9.47 12.73
C ALA A 117 -8.25 10.87 12.77
N VAL A 118 -9.37 11.09 12.06
CA VAL A 118 -10.12 12.35 12.10
C VAL A 118 -10.59 12.68 13.53
N GLU A 119 -11.15 11.69 14.25
CA GLU A 119 -11.60 11.90 15.65
C GLU A 119 -10.45 12.18 16.61
N ILE A 120 -9.26 11.62 16.37
CA ILE A 120 -8.04 11.88 17.16
C ILE A 120 -7.48 13.27 16.83
N GLY A 121 -7.77 13.80 15.65
CA GLY A 121 -7.10 14.94 15.02
C GLY A 121 -5.70 14.58 14.54
N ALA A 122 -5.52 13.34 14.07
CA ALA A 122 -4.26 12.82 13.59
C ALA A 122 -4.17 12.91 12.07
N ASP A 123 -3.16 13.59 11.57
CA ASP A 123 -2.87 13.68 10.14
C ASP A 123 -2.05 12.48 9.63
N VAL A 124 -1.47 11.70 10.55
CA VAL A 124 -0.61 10.56 10.24
C VAL A 124 -1.13 9.29 10.91
N VAL A 125 -1.21 8.21 10.12
CA VAL A 125 -1.50 6.84 10.61
C VAL A 125 -0.30 5.94 10.34
N LEU A 126 0.28 5.38 11.40
CA LEU A 126 1.41 4.45 11.35
C LEU A 126 0.92 3.01 11.16
N LEU A 127 1.50 2.30 10.19
CA LEU A 127 1.15 0.92 9.82
C LEU A 127 2.35 -0.01 10.03
N GLY A 128 2.17 -1.15 10.67
CA GLY A 128 3.20 -2.12 11.02
C GLY A 128 3.60 -3.09 9.88
N HIS A 129 3.69 -2.63 8.63
CA HIS A 129 4.20 -3.46 7.55
C HIS A 129 5.72 -3.51 7.56
N THR A 130 6.27 -4.71 7.39
CA THR A 130 7.70 -5.02 7.45
C THR A 130 8.33 -5.20 6.06
N LEU A 131 9.64 -5.34 6.00
CA LEU A 131 10.39 -5.71 4.79
C LEU A 131 9.91 -7.07 4.24
N ASP A 132 9.58 -8.01 5.11
CA ASP A 132 9.03 -9.30 4.71
C ASP A 132 7.67 -9.15 4.02
N ASP A 133 6.80 -8.25 4.49
CA ASP A 133 5.53 -7.94 3.81
C ASP A 133 5.75 -7.31 2.43
N GLN A 134 6.82 -6.51 2.28
CA GLN A 134 7.22 -5.93 1.00
C GLN A 134 7.64 -7.03 0.02
N ALA A 135 8.51 -7.95 0.43
CA ALA A 135 8.95 -9.08 -0.38
C ALA A 135 7.78 -9.98 -0.79
N GLU A 136 6.88 -10.30 0.15
CA GLU A 136 5.65 -11.05 -0.12
C GLU A 136 4.78 -10.36 -1.19
N THR A 137 4.65 -9.03 -1.12
CA THR A 137 3.87 -8.22 -2.07
C THR A 137 4.47 -8.26 -3.47
N VAL A 138 5.79 -8.15 -3.58
CA VAL A 138 6.52 -8.24 -4.86
C VAL A 138 6.35 -9.61 -5.50
N LEU A 139 6.54 -10.69 -4.75
CA LEU A 139 6.36 -12.05 -5.25
C LEU A 139 4.93 -12.32 -5.73
N LEU A 140 3.95 -11.85 -5.00
CA LEU A 140 2.54 -11.97 -5.41
C LEU A 140 2.25 -11.13 -6.67
N GLY A 141 2.89 -9.98 -6.83
CA GLY A 141 2.83 -9.15 -8.04
C GLY A 141 3.43 -9.89 -9.24
N LEU A 142 4.62 -10.47 -9.08
CA LEU A 142 5.29 -11.29 -10.10
C LEU A 142 4.44 -12.49 -10.54
N ALA A 143 3.89 -13.23 -9.59
CA ALA A 143 3.05 -14.39 -9.86
C ALA A 143 1.79 -14.08 -10.67
N ARG A 144 1.28 -12.84 -10.58
CA ARG A 144 0.12 -12.36 -11.36
C ARG A 144 0.51 -11.79 -12.72
N GLY A 145 1.78 -11.71 -13.07
CA GLY A 145 2.25 -11.06 -14.29
C GLY A 145 1.95 -9.57 -14.33
N SER A 146 1.87 -8.93 -13.19
CA SER A 146 1.54 -7.52 -13.04
C SER A 146 2.67 -6.63 -13.56
N GLY A 147 2.32 -5.44 -14.09
CA GLY A 147 3.30 -4.46 -14.58
C GLY A 147 4.16 -3.83 -13.47
N GLY A 148 5.11 -2.99 -13.87
CA GLY A 148 6.12 -2.40 -12.96
C GLY A 148 5.55 -1.73 -11.72
N LEU A 149 4.41 -1.03 -11.83
CA LEU A 149 3.73 -0.41 -10.67
C LEU A 149 3.32 -1.42 -9.59
N SER A 150 2.85 -2.62 -9.99
CA SER A 150 2.49 -3.66 -9.02
C SER A 150 3.70 -4.32 -8.36
N LEU A 151 4.87 -4.24 -9.02
CA LEU A 151 6.15 -4.72 -8.49
C LEU A 151 6.86 -3.68 -7.63
N ALA A 152 6.46 -2.41 -7.72
CA ALA A 152 6.95 -1.33 -6.87
C ALA A 152 6.56 -1.50 -5.38
N GLY A 153 5.78 -2.54 -5.07
CA GLY A 153 5.38 -2.90 -3.71
C GLY A 153 4.57 -1.80 -3.00
N MET A 154 4.70 -1.74 -1.69
CA MET A 154 4.04 -0.71 -0.87
C MET A 154 4.94 0.52 -0.73
N PRO A 155 4.45 1.75 -0.93
CA PRO A 155 5.21 2.96 -0.62
C PRO A 155 5.42 3.11 0.89
N ALA A 156 6.55 3.69 1.30
CA ALA A 156 6.80 4.02 2.70
C ALA A 156 5.79 5.04 3.23
N GLU A 157 5.39 5.97 2.38
CA GLU A 157 4.34 6.96 2.63
C GLU A 157 3.32 6.94 1.50
N ARG A 158 2.04 7.10 1.84
CA ARG A 158 0.95 7.29 0.87
C ARG A 158 0.04 8.41 1.34
N ARG A 159 -0.21 9.37 0.47
CA ARG A 159 -1.21 10.42 0.64
C ARG A 159 -2.39 10.12 -0.27
N ASP A 160 -3.56 10.03 0.28
CA ASP A 160 -4.80 9.97 -0.51
C ASP A 160 -5.29 11.41 -0.71
N ALA A 161 -6.15 11.66 -1.70
CA ALA A 161 -6.67 13.00 -1.97
C ALA A 161 -7.41 13.60 -0.75
N THR A 162 -7.99 12.73 0.07
CA THR A 162 -8.64 13.08 1.34
C THR A 162 -8.25 12.06 2.41
N GLY A 163 -8.06 12.51 3.65
CA GLY A 163 -7.75 11.62 4.78
C GLY A 163 -6.30 11.72 5.26
N PRO A 164 -5.88 10.80 6.14
CA PRO A 164 -4.58 10.86 6.77
C PRO A 164 -3.46 10.39 5.84
N ILE A 165 -2.24 10.78 6.17
CA ILE A 165 -1.02 10.25 5.57
C ILE A 165 -0.75 8.87 6.17
N TRP A 166 -0.64 7.86 5.33
CA TRP A 166 -0.33 6.49 5.71
C TRP A 166 1.18 6.27 5.69
N VAL A 167 1.79 6.03 6.84
CA VAL A 167 3.23 5.83 6.96
C VAL A 167 3.54 4.41 7.40
N ARG A 168 4.56 3.79 6.82
CA ARG A 168 5.02 2.43 7.12
C ARG A 168 6.47 2.46 7.62
N PRO A 169 6.68 2.78 8.91
CA PRO A 169 8.03 2.98 9.44
C PRO A 169 8.90 1.73 9.33
N LEU A 170 8.27 0.54 9.44
CA LEU A 170 8.99 -0.74 9.52
C LEU A 170 9.24 -1.39 8.15
N LEU A 171 9.00 -0.69 7.04
CA LEU A 171 9.10 -1.27 5.70
C LEU A 171 10.52 -1.70 5.30
N ALA A 172 11.54 -1.18 5.99
CA ALA A 172 12.94 -1.60 5.87
C ALA A 172 13.40 -2.52 7.02
N VAL A 173 12.52 -2.84 7.98
CA VAL A 173 12.82 -3.67 9.16
C VAL A 173 12.29 -5.09 8.93
N ARG A 174 13.12 -6.08 9.22
CA ARG A 174 12.74 -7.50 9.12
C ARG A 174 11.76 -7.89 10.23
N ARG A 175 10.85 -8.81 9.90
CA ARG A 175 9.88 -9.34 10.88
C ARG A 175 10.53 -10.01 12.08
N HIS A 176 11.66 -10.69 11.90
CA HIS A 176 12.39 -11.27 13.03
C HIS A 176 12.88 -10.20 14.01
N THR A 177 13.22 -8.99 13.54
CA THR A 177 13.59 -7.86 14.39
C THR A 177 12.41 -7.38 15.23
N THR A 178 11.19 -7.30 14.66
CA THR A 178 10.00 -6.90 15.43
C THR A 178 9.64 -7.94 16.50
N VAL A 179 9.76 -9.23 16.18
CA VAL A 179 9.57 -10.32 17.15
C VAL A 179 10.59 -10.24 18.27
N ALA A 180 11.88 -10.07 17.94
CA ALA A 180 12.95 -9.92 18.93
C ALA A 180 12.74 -8.67 19.80
N ALA A 181 12.32 -7.54 19.20
CA ALA A 181 12.04 -6.31 19.94
C ALA A 181 10.86 -6.47 20.92
N CYS A 182 9.82 -7.24 20.56
CA CYS A 182 8.76 -7.60 21.51
C CYS A 182 9.30 -8.45 22.67
N ALA A 183 10.06 -9.49 22.37
CA ALA A 183 10.64 -10.38 23.38
C ALA A 183 11.58 -9.63 24.35
N ALA A 184 12.47 -8.78 23.83
CA ALA A 184 13.38 -7.96 24.63
C ALA A 184 12.66 -6.96 25.58
N GLN A 185 11.41 -6.59 25.26
CA GLN A 185 10.60 -5.70 26.08
C GLN A 185 9.57 -6.45 26.94
N GLY A 186 9.57 -7.79 26.95
CA GLY A 186 8.60 -8.60 27.69
C GLY A 186 7.16 -8.45 27.18
N LEU A 187 7.00 -8.06 25.91
CA LEU A 187 5.68 -7.95 25.28
C LEU A 187 5.24 -9.32 24.77
N ASP A 188 3.96 -9.62 24.95
CA ASP A 188 3.32 -10.87 24.49
C ASP A 188 2.39 -10.58 23.31
N PRO A 189 2.86 -10.75 22.05
CA PRO A 189 2.02 -10.55 20.89
C PRO A 189 0.94 -11.64 20.78
N TRP A 190 -0.24 -11.25 20.29
CA TRP A 190 -1.26 -12.21 19.91
C TRP A 190 -0.88 -12.93 18.61
N ASN A 191 -1.00 -14.25 18.64
CA ASN A 191 -0.76 -15.07 17.46
C ASN A 191 -2.10 -15.42 16.80
N ASP A 192 -2.45 -14.68 15.74
CA ASP A 192 -3.68 -14.90 14.99
C ASP A 192 -3.64 -16.25 14.28
N PRO A 193 -4.59 -17.17 14.52
CA PRO A 193 -4.68 -18.46 13.84
C PRO A 193 -4.71 -18.34 12.31
N HIS A 194 -5.29 -17.27 11.75
CA HIS A 194 -5.31 -17.01 10.30
C HIS A 194 -3.91 -16.81 9.70
N ASN A 195 -2.91 -16.42 10.49
CA ASN A 195 -1.52 -16.31 10.03
C ASN A 195 -0.89 -17.68 9.68
N ALA A 196 -1.53 -18.79 10.07
CA ALA A 196 -1.11 -20.13 9.73
C ALA A 196 -1.98 -20.78 8.62
N ASP A 197 -3.09 -20.16 8.22
CA ASP A 197 -4.05 -20.73 7.27
C ASP A 197 -3.52 -20.70 5.82
N PRO A 198 -3.21 -21.85 5.22
CA PRO A 198 -2.69 -21.93 3.85
C PRO A 198 -3.74 -21.59 2.76
N ALA A 199 -4.99 -21.35 3.09
CA ALA A 199 -5.98 -20.83 2.15
C ALA A 199 -5.54 -19.48 1.59
N TYR A 200 -4.87 -18.66 2.40
CA TYR A 200 -4.38 -17.35 2.01
C TYR A 200 -3.05 -17.40 1.24
N SER A 201 -3.02 -16.81 0.05
CA SER A 201 -1.82 -16.81 -0.80
C SER A 201 -0.60 -16.19 -0.12
N ARG A 202 -0.79 -15.10 0.65
CA ARG A 202 0.28 -14.45 1.41
C ARG A 202 0.87 -15.36 2.48
N VAL A 203 0.05 -16.15 3.17
CA VAL A 203 0.51 -17.14 4.15
C VAL A 203 1.34 -18.25 3.48
N ARG A 204 0.92 -18.72 2.29
CA ARG A 204 1.73 -19.70 1.54
C ARG A 204 3.06 -19.13 1.08
N VAL A 205 3.09 -17.88 0.59
CA VAL A 205 4.34 -17.20 0.22
C VAL A 205 5.26 -17.12 1.42
N ARG A 206 4.78 -16.62 2.55
CA ARG A 206 5.54 -16.46 3.80
C ARG A 206 6.12 -17.77 4.31
N ASN A 207 5.29 -18.80 4.43
CA ASN A 207 5.63 -20.00 5.17
C ASN A 207 6.24 -21.11 4.30
N ARG A 208 6.09 -21.03 2.96
CA ARG A 208 6.54 -22.10 2.05
C ARG A 208 7.46 -21.58 0.96
N VAL A 209 7.15 -20.46 0.32
CA VAL A 209 7.90 -19.98 -0.85
C VAL A 209 9.16 -19.23 -0.42
N MET A 210 9.03 -18.23 0.46
CA MET A 210 10.17 -17.44 0.93
C MET A 210 11.28 -18.29 1.58
N PRO A 211 10.98 -19.26 2.47
CA PRO A 211 12.03 -20.13 3.03
C PRO A 211 12.77 -20.94 1.97
N VAL A 212 12.08 -21.43 0.94
CA VAL A 212 12.72 -22.14 -0.17
C VAL A 212 13.62 -21.20 -0.96
N LEU A 213 13.16 -20.00 -1.30
CA LEU A 213 13.98 -19.02 -2.02
C LEU A 213 15.23 -18.62 -1.22
N GLU A 214 15.12 -18.38 0.07
CA GLU A 214 16.26 -18.05 0.93
C GLU A 214 17.26 -19.23 1.04
N THR A 215 16.78 -20.48 0.96
CA THR A 215 17.61 -21.68 1.02
C THR A 215 18.33 -21.91 -0.31
N GLU A 216 17.61 -21.86 -1.42
CA GLU A 216 18.12 -22.28 -2.73
C GLU A 216 18.88 -21.16 -3.47
N LEU A 217 18.48 -19.89 -3.25
CA LEU A 217 19.11 -18.72 -3.89
C LEU A 217 20.11 -18.00 -2.96
N GLY A 218 20.18 -18.43 -1.70
CA GLY A 218 21.00 -17.81 -0.65
C GLY A 218 20.24 -16.78 0.19
N PRO A 219 20.82 -16.38 1.34
CA PRO A 219 20.20 -15.41 2.25
C PRO A 219 20.13 -14.02 1.61
N GLY A 220 19.08 -13.26 1.95
CA GLY A 220 18.90 -11.89 1.50
C GLY A 220 17.97 -11.72 0.30
N VAL A 221 17.20 -12.75 -0.06
CA VAL A 221 16.18 -12.67 -1.11
C VAL A 221 15.10 -11.65 -0.77
N ALA A 222 14.66 -11.59 0.49
CA ALA A 222 13.65 -10.61 0.90
C ALA A 222 14.15 -9.18 0.74
N GLU A 223 15.39 -8.90 1.12
CA GLU A 223 16.04 -7.60 0.93
C GLU A 223 16.23 -7.28 -0.56
N ALA A 224 16.59 -8.27 -1.38
CA ALA A 224 16.73 -8.07 -2.82
C ALA A 224 15.40 -7.71 -3.48
N LEU A 225 14.32 -8.39 -3.11
CA LEU A 225 12.96 -8.08 -3.58
C LEU A 225 12.53 -6.67 -3.14
N ALA A 226 12.78 -6.29 -1.89
CA ALA A 226 12.46 -4.96 -1.39
C ALA A 226 13.24 -3.85 -2.14
N ARG A 227 14.54 -4.03 -2.38
CA ARG A 227 15.36 -3.09 -3.19
C ARG A 227 14.86 -2.99 -4.62
N THR A 228 14.48 -4.11 -5.23
CA THR A 228 13.92 -4.10 -6.59
C THR A 228 12.60 -3.32 -6.62
N ALA A 229 11.75 -3.47 -5.61
CA ALA A 229 10.51 -2.71 -5.49
C ALA A 229 10.76 -1.20 -5.37
N GLU A 230 11.78 -0.80 -4.59
CA GLU A 230 12.17 0.60 -4.44
C GLU A 230 12.63 1.21 -5.76
N GLN A 231 13.55 0.55 -6.48
CA GLN A 231 14.00 1.00 -7.80
C GLN A 231 12.85 1.11 -8.82
N LEU A 232 11.95 0.12 -8.84
CA LEU A 232 10.77 0.18 -9.72
C LEU A 232 9.80 1.30 -9.36
N ARG A 233 9.78 1.71 -8.10
CA ARG A 233 9.00 2.86 -7.64
C ARG A 233 9.62 4.17 -8.13
N GLU A 234 10.93 4.35 -7.95
CA GLU A 234 11.67 5.49 -8.46
C GLU A 234 11.46 5.66 -9.97
N ASP A 235 11.58 4.57 -10.73
CA ASP A 235 11.27 4.57 -12.16
C ASP A 235 9.81 4.97 -12.45
N ALA A 236 8.86 4.47 -11.65
CA ALA A 236 7.44 4.76 -11.86
C ALA A 236 7.10 6.22 -11.54
N GLU A 237 7.68 6.79 -10.50
CA GLU A 237 7.54 8.20 -10.12
C GLU A 237 8.13 9.12 -11.20
N ALA A 238 9.34 8.84 -11.69
CA ALA A 238 9.94 9.59 -12.79
C ALA A 238 9.09 9.56 -14.07
N PHE A 239 8.48 8.40 -14.40
CA PHE A 239 7.54 8.34 -15.52
C PHE A 239 6.25 9.09 -15.26
N GLN A 240 5.77 9.16 -14.02
CA GLN A 240 4.58 9.93 -13.70
C GLN A 240 4.84 11.42 -13.85
N ASP A 241 5.97 11.91 -13.34
CA ASP A 241 6.38 13.32 -13.51
C ASP A 241 6.45 13.70 -14.99
N MET A 242 7.06 12.84 -15.84
CA MET A 242 7.11 13.05 -17.29
C MET A 242 5.71 13.10 -17.94
N ILE A 243 4.77 12.31 -17.43
CA ILE A 243 3.38 12.31 -17.92
C ILE A 243 2.69 13.59 -17.49
N ASP A 244 2.83 13.99 -16.24
CA ASP A 244 2.18 15.18 -15.69
C ASP A 244 2.66 16.46 -16.39
N GLU A 245 3.95 16.54 -16.78
CA GLU A 245 4.52 17.63 -17.56
C GLU A 245 3.97 17.69 -19.00
N THR A 246 3.62 16.57 -19.59
CA THR A 246 3.26 16.50 -21.04
C THR A 246 1.79 16.30 -21.29
N ILE A 247 1.02 15.90 -20.28
CA ILE A 247 -0.37 15.45 -20.47
C ILE A 247 -1.29 16.57 -21.00
N GLU A 248 -1.10 17.81 -20.54
CA GLU A 248 -1.90 18.97 -20.93
C GLU A 248 -1.74 19.31 -22.43
N ASP A 249 -0.54 19.04 -23.00
CA ASP A 249 -0.28 19.25 -24.41
C ASP A 249 -0.84 18.13 -25.30
N ILE A 250 -1.10 16.96 -24.76
CA ILE A 250 -1.49 15.75 -25.49
C ILE A 250 -3.01 15.53 -25.45
N VAL A 251 -3.63 15.94 -24.34
CA VAL A 251 -5.00 15.57 -23.98
C VAL A 251 -5.87 16.81 -23.89
N GLU A 252 -7.07 16.74 -24.45
CA GLU A 252 -8.09 17.78 -24.35
C GLU A 252 -9.41 17.15 -23.87
N HIS A 253 -10.10 17.83 -22.97
CA HIS A 253 -11.47 17.46 -22.60
C HIS A 253 -12.43 17.72 -23.75
N ALA A 254 -13.28 16.76 -24.04
CA ALA A 254 -14.33 16.85 -25.06
C ALA A 254 -15.72 16.74 -24.38
N GLU A 255 -16.79 17.20 -25.04
CA GLU A 255 -18.15 17.22 -24.46
C GLU A 255 -18.65 15.86 -23.94
N ALA A 256 -18.13 14.74 -24.48
CA ALA A 256 -18.57 13.38 -24.12
C ALA A 256 -17.43 12.51 -23.59
N GLY A 257 -16.29 13.07 -23.21
CA GLY A 257 -15.13 12.30 -22.76
C GLY A 257 -13.81 13.03 -22.99
N ILE A 258 -12.79 12.31 -23.42
CA ILE A 258 -11.44 12.83 -23.56
C ILE A 258 -10.88 12.56 -24.97
N SER A 259 -10.04 13.47 -25.44
CA SER A 259 -9.44 13.46 -26.77
C SER A 259 -7.93 13.53 -26.69
N ILE A 260 -7.22 12.57 -27.32
CA ILE A 260 -5.77 12.44 -27.28
C ILE A 260 -5.20 12.75 -28.67
N SER A 261 -4.21 13.63 -28.77
CA SER A 261 -3.51 13.92 -30.03
C SER A 261 -2.74 12.70 -30.55
N VAL A 262 -3.08 12.23 -31.74
CA VAL A 262 -2.41 11.09 -32.39
C VAL A 262 -0.93 11.37 -32.61
N ALA A 263 -0.58 12.56 -33.12
CA ALA A 263 0.80 12.94 -33.39
C ALA A 263 1.64 13.02 -32.11
N ALA A 264 1.13 13.68 -31.08
CA ALA A 264 1.82 13.82 -29.82
C ALA A 264 1.96 12.47 -29.11
N LEU A 265 0.91 11.63 -29.09
CA LEU A 265 0.97 10.30 -28.50
C LEU A 265 1.97 9.39 -29.24
N ALA A 266 2.00 9.43 -30.58
CA ALA A 266 2.90 8.63 -31.40
C ALA A 266 4.38 9.05 -31.25
N ALA A 267 4.66 10.32 -31.00
CA ALA A 267 6.02 10.83 -30.79
C ALA A 267 6.68 10.31 -29.51
N ASN A 268 5.88 9.88 -28.53
CA ASN A 268 6.38 9.36 -27.26
C ASN A 268 6.93 7.92 -27.38
N PRO A 269 7.97 7.56 -26.60
CA PRO A 269 8.40 6.17 -26.45
C PRO A 269 7.26 5.26 -25.99
N ALA A 270 7.31 3.98 -26.36
CA ALA A 270 6.24 3.04 -26.02
C ALA A 270 5.92 2.97 -24.51
N ALA A 271 6.95 3.11 -23.66
CA ALA A 271 6.78 3.08 -22.21
C ALA A 271 5.93 4.27 -21.70
N VAL A 272 6.18 5.47 -22.21
CA VAL A 272 5.43 6.70 -21.86
C VAL A 272 4.05 6.66 -22.50
N ARG A 273 3.97 6.41 -23.81
CA ARG A 273 2.70 6.31 -24.55
C ARG A 273 1.68 5.38 -23.90
N ASN A 274 2.13 4.17 -23.52
CA ASN A 274 1.24 3.19 -22.91
C ASN A 274 0.80 3.59 -21.48
N ARG A 275 1.61 4.36 -20.77
CA ARG A 275 1.24 4.91 -19.47
C ARG A 275 0.24 6.05 -19.62
N ILE A 276 0.45 6.96 -20.57
CA ILE A 276 -0.51 8.04 -20.90
C ILE A 276 -1.89 7.45 -21.21
N VAL A 277 -1.95 6.45 -22.10
CA VAL A 277 -3.22 5.79 -22.44
C VAL A 277 -3.93 5.24 -21.19
N ARG A 278 -3.20 4.55 -20.32
CA ARG A 278 -3.79 4.01 -19.08
C ARG A 278 -4.23 5.10 -18.11
N TYR A 279 -3.37 6.09 -17.90
CA TYR A 279 -3.63 7.20 -16.99
C TYR A 279 -4.89 7.97 -17.39
N VAL A 280 -5.01 8.31 -18.67
CA VAL A 280 -6.15 9.04 -19.23
C VAL A 280 -7.45 8.27 -19.06
N VAL A 281 -7.46 6.97 -19.35
CA VAL A 281 -8.67 6.15 -19.22
C VAL A 281 -9.04 5.90 -17.75
N ASP A 282 -8.06 5.71 -16.90
CA ASP A 282 -8.28 5.52 -15.46
C ASP A 282 -8.79 6.79 -14.78
N SER A 283 -8.18 7.94 -15.06
CA SER A 283 -8.56 9.23 -14.45
C SER A 283 -9.92 9.72 -14.88
N GLU A 284 -10.32 9.49 -16.14
CA GLU A 284 -11.61 9.98 -16.67
C GLU A 284 -12.77 9.01 -16.42
N PHE A 285 -12.51 7.71 -16.52
CA PHE A 285 -13.56 6.68 -16.48
C PHE A 285 -13.46 5.71 -15.30
N GLY A 286 -12.40 5.79 -14.47
CA GLY A 286 -12.13 4.84 -13.39
C GLY A 286 -11.85 3.42 -13.89
N VAL A 287 -11.36 3.27 -15.13
CA VAL A 287 -11.19 1.98 -15.80
C VAL A 287 -9.72 1.60 -15.86
N SER A 288 -9.35 0.53 -15.18
CA SER A 288 -8.02 -0.04 -15.25
C SER A 288 -7.86 -0.94 -16.48
N LEU A 289 -7.09 -0.48 -17.47
CA LEU A 289 -6.86 -1.20 -18.73
C LEU A 289 -5.87 -2.36 -18.57
N SER A 290 -6.20 -3.50 -19.16
CA SER A 290 -5.25 -4.58 -19.40
C SER A 290 -4.16 -4.16 -20.40
N ARG A 291 -3.02 -4.89 -20.40
CA ARG A 291 -1.95 -4.66 -21.37
C ARG A 291 -2.45 -4.77 -22.81
N ALA A 292 -3.31 -5.74 -23.12
CA ALA A 292 -3.87 -5.93 -24.46
C ALA A 292 -4.68 -4.70 -24.89
N GLN A 293 -5.63 -4.24 -24.07
CA GLN A 293 -6.43 -3.06 -24.33
C GLN A 293 -5.57 -1.79 -24.51
N THR A 294 -4.58 -1.60 -23.62
CA THR A 294 -3.63 -0.47 -23.74
C THR A 294 -2.92 -0.46 -25.10
N LEU A 295 -2.43 -1.63 -25.55
CA LEU A 295 -1.73 -1.75 -26.82
C LEU A 295 -2.66 -1.57 -28.03
N GLU A 296 -3.92 -2.01 -27.95
CA GLU A 296 -4.92 -1.77 -28.98
C GLU A 296 -5.19 -0.28 -29.17
N ILE A 297 -5.39 0.46 -28.08
CA ILE A 297 -5.57 1.92 -28.13
C ILE A 297 -4.31 2.60 -28.69
N ALA A 298 -3.12 2.20 -28.23
CA ALA A 298 -1.86 2.77 -28.71
C ALA A 298 -1.67 2.56 -30.22
N ARG A 299 -2.13 1.45 -30.80
CA ARG A 299 -2.10 1.17 -32.26
C ARG A 299 -2.97 2.13 -33.06
N LEU A 300 -3.98 2.74 -32.48
CA LEU A 300 -4.75 3.78 -33.15
C LEU A 300 -3.86 4.99 -33.51
N ALA A 301 -2.77 5.22 -32.76
CA ALA A 301 -1.78 6.25 -33.08
C ALA A 301 -0.64 5.74 -33.97
N THR A 302 -0.14 4.51 -33.72
CA THR A 302 1.14 4.04 -34.30
C THR A 302 0.99 3.10 -35.49
N ASP A 303 -0.15 2.43 -35.65
CA ASP A 303 -0.39 1.44 -36.70
C ASP A 303 -1.85 1.51 -37.18
N TRP A 304 -2.24 2.70 -37.66
CA TRP A 304 -3.60 2.96 -38.13
C TRP A 304 -3.84 2.35 -39.49
N LYS A 305 -4.81 1.45 -39.60
CA LYS A 305 -5.27 0.79 -40.82
C LYS A 305 -6.78 0.89 -41.05
N GLY A 306 -7.43 1.85 -40.40
CA GLY A 306 -8.89 1.98 -40.44
C GLY A 306 -9.59 1.08 -39.43
N GLN A 307 -8.95 0.75 -38.31
CA GLN A 307 -9.56 -0.04 -37.24
C GLN A 307 -10.84 0.62 -36.73
N GLY A 308 -11.84 -0.24 -36.47
CA GLY A 308 -13.09 0.18 -35.81
C GLY A 308 -12.87 0.61 -34.35
N PRO A 309 -13.96 1.07 -33.70
CA PRO A 309 -13.91 1.39 -32.29
C PRO A 309 -13.49 0.19 -31.42
N ILE A 310 -12.77 0.47 -30.33
CA ILE A 310 -12.30 -0.51 -29.34
C ILE A 310 -13.23 -0.43 -28.13
N ASP A 311 -13.94 -1.51 -27.87
CA ASP A 311 -14.82 -1.64 -26.71
C ASP A 311 -14.00 -1.86 -25.43
N LEU A 312 -14.27 -1.05 -24.40
CA LEU A 312 -13.66 -1.10 -23.08
C LEU A 312 -14.75 -1.20 -22.01
N PRO A 313 -14.42 -1.61 -20.80
CA PRO A 313 -15.38 -1.56 -19.70
C PRO A 313 -15.86 -0.11 -19.47
N GLY A 314 -17.15 0.15 -19.67
CA GLY A 314 -17.77 1.47 -19.44
C GLY A 314 -17.44 2.58 -20.45
N CYS A 315 -16.51 2.38 -21.37
CA CYS A 315 -16.14 3.39 -22.37
C CYS A 315 -15.78 2.77 -23.73
N LEU A 316 -15.51 3.61 -24.70
CA LEU A 316 -15.17 3.24 -26.09
C LEU A 316 -14.03 4.14 -26.56
N ALA A 317 -12.99 3.56 -27.17
CA ALA A 317 -11.91 4.31 -27.79
C ALA A 317 -11.99 4.19 -29.34
N ARG A 318 -11.86 5.32 -30.05
CA ARG A 318 -11.84 5.35 -31.52
C ARG A 318 -10.91 6.42 -32.04
N ARG A 319 -10.40 6.25 -33.24
CA ARG A 319 -9.68 7.31 -33.93
C ARG A 319 -10.62 8.12 -34.82
N VAL A 320 -10.60 9.44 -34.65
CA VAL A 320 -11.34 10.41 -35.47
C VAL A 320 -10.32 11.42 -36.01
N GLY A 321 -9.94 11.29 -37.26
CA GLY A 321 -8.94 12.15 -37.89
C GLY A 321 -7.58 12.09 -37.19
N ALA A 322 -7.13 13.22 -36.64
CA ALA A 322 -5.86 13.37 -35.94
C ALA A 322 -5.97 13.11 -34.42
N ARG A 323 -7.11 12.62 -33.95
CA ARG A 323 -7.39 12.42 -32.52
C ARG A 323 -7.86 11.00 -32.21
N ILE A 324 -7.54 10.53 -31.01
CA ILE A 324 -8.16 9.36 -30.40
C ILE A 324 -9.15 9.87 -29.38
N GLU A 325 -10.42 9.59 -29.59
CA GLU A 325 -11.48 9.92 -28.65
C GLU A 325 -11.77 8.72 -27.76
N VAL A 326 -11.84 8.97 -26.45
CA VAL A 326 -12.36 8.01 -25.47
C VAL A 326 -13.63 8.60 -24.89
N VAL A 327 -14.75 7.91 -25.05
CA VAL A 327 -16.07 8.40 -24.65
C VAL A 327 -16.79 7.40 -23.78
N ALA A 328 -17.65 7.89 -22.88
CA ALA A 328 -18.47 7.03 -22.06
C ALA A 328 -19.42 6.20 -22.96
N ARG A 329 -19.63 4.94 -22.57
CA ARG A 329 -20.61 4.09 -23.25
C ARG A 329 -22.01 4.55 -22.85
N THR A 330 -22.77 5.13 -23.78
CA THR A 330 -24.20 5.38 -23.55
C THR A 330 -24.88 4.04 -23.38
N ALA A 331 -25.56 3.84 -22.23
CA ALA A 331 -26.43 2.70 -22.03
C ALA A 331 -27.56 2.77 -23.10
N SER A 332 -27.60 1.76 -23.97
CA SER A 332 -28.68 1.57 -24.91
C SER A 332 -29.86 0.93 -24.20
#